data_0925f2f791f0603be54fba948448d4f0
#
_entry.id   0925f2f791f0603be54fba948448d4f0
#
_cell.length_a   1.000
_cell.length_b   1.000
_cell.length_c   1.000
_cell.angle_alpha   90.00
_cell.angle_beta   90.00
_cell.angle_gamma   90.00
#
_symmetry.space_group_name_H-M   'P 1'
#
loop_
_entity.id
_entity.type
_entity.pdbx_description
1 polymer ?
#
loop_
_entity_poly.entity_id
_entity_poly.type
_entity_poly.pdbx_seq_one_letter_code
_entity_poly.pdbx_strand_id
1 'polypeptide(L)'
;AITGIITEPGGYEFTTDSVNSKSIFAGDGIIDSIVKQSWERFKFGGIPAAQQLVFYVNLKEIPNNRFGTQSEIYWDDAYFGTQVGAITRGTYTLKIVDPILFVKNFVPVEYLLPNAPQFDFSDMDNPAGEQLFNEVVGCLSAAFSMYTNDPSKGNRITKIQSDQIGFAQSLSS
;
A
#
# COMPACT_ATOMS: atom_id res chain seq x y z
N ALA A 1 17.11 -5.92 -7.35
CA ALA A 1 15.94 -6.36 -8.11
C ALA A 1 15.09 -7.30 -7.27
N ILE A 2 13.77 -7.21 -7.37
CA ILE A 2 12.86 -8.19 -6.77
C ILE A 2 12.86 -9.41 -7.68
N THR A 3 13.25 -10.58 -7.14
CA THR A 3 13.47 -11.80 -7.94
C THR A 3 12.29 -12.77 -7.88
N GLY A 4 11.39 -12.63 -6.91
CA GLY A 4 10.22 -13.50 -6.79
C GLY A 4 9.26 -13.08 -5.70
N ILE A 5 8.09 -13.70 -5.69
CA ILE A 5 7.06 -13.58 -4.66
C ILE A 5 6.68 -14.97 -4.17
N ILE A 6 6.47 -15.11 -2.87
CA ILE A 6 6.01 -16.33 -2.21
C ILE A 6 4.61 -16.05 -1.67
N THR A 7 3.64 -16.81 -2.13
CA THR A 7 2.22 -16.67 -1.74
C THR A 7 1.70 -17.82 -0.91
N GLU A 8 2.43 -18.95 -0.89
CA GLU A 8 1.99 -20.16 -0.19
C GLU A 8 2.96 -20.54 0.93
N PRO A 9 2.49 -21.17 2.01
CA PRO A 9 3.35 -21.70 3.05
C PRO A 9 4.23 -22.82 2.50
N GLY A 10 5.51 -22.85 2.89
CA GLY A 10 6.44 -23.90 2.47
C GLY A 10 7.88 -23.57 2.81
N GLY A 11 8.78 -24.48 2.46
CA GLY A 11 10.22 -24.25 2.49
C GLY A 11 10.68 -23.78 1.11
N TYR A 12 11.47 -22.71 1.06
CA TYR A 12 11.97 -22.12 -0.18
C TYR A 12 13.48 -21.98 -0.14
N GLU A 13 14.12 -22.35 -1.24
CA GLU A 13 15.57 -22.22 -1.43
C GLU A 13 15.86 -21.10 -2.43
N PHE A 14 16.76 -20.20 -2.07
CA PHE A 14 17.21 -19.11 -2.93
C PHE A 14 18.68 -19.31 -3.28
N THR A 15 18.99 -19.34 -4.57
CA THR A 15 20.37 -19.45 -5.07
C THR A 15 20.87 -18.08 -5.52
N THR A 16 22.15 -17.80 -5.23
CA THR A 16 22.81 -16.53 -5.57
C THR A 16 23.49 -16.55 -6.94
N ASP A 17 23.40 -17.64 -7.69
CA ASP A 17 24.01 -17.74 -9.01
C ASP A 17 23.39 -16.77 -10.00
N SER A 18 24.17 -15.76 -10.35
CA SER A 18 23.76 -14.67 -11.24
C SER A 18 23.47 -15.11 -12.69
N VAL A 19 23.77 -16.35 -13.05
CA VAL A 19 23.59 -16.89 -14.41
C VAL A 19 22.26 -17.64 -14.56
N ASN A 20 21.66 -18.11 -13.48
CA ASN A 20 20.40 -18.85 -13.48
C ASN A 20 19.51 -18.46 -12.30
N SER A 21 19.07 -17.21 -12.25
CA SER A 21 18.05 -16.77 -11.28
C SER A 21 16.65 -17.25 -11.69
N LYS A 22 16.49 -18.50 -12.01
CA LYS A 22 15.22 -19.19 -11.87
C LYS A 22 15.10 -19.49 -10.39
N SER A 23 14.17 -18.86 -9.71
CA SER A 23 13.74 -19.31 -8.39
C SER A 23 13.32 -20.77 -8.52
N ILE A 24 14.22 -21.67 -8.14
CA ILE A 24 13.91 -23.09 -8.09
C ILE A 24 13.14 -23.23 -6.78
N PHE A 25 11.84 -23.27 -6.88
CA PHE A 25 10.97 -23.73 -5.80
C PHE A 25 11.19 -25.23 -5.64
N ALA A 26 12.22 -25.60 -4.89
CA ALA A 26 12.50 -26.99 -4.58
C ALA A 26 11.93 -27.29 -3.20
N GLY A 27 10.89 -28.08 -3.17
CA GLY A 27 10.20 -28.54 -1.97
C GLY A 27 10.95 -29.62 -1.18
N ASP A 28 12.28 -29.57 -1.02
CA ASP A 28 13.02 -30.51 -0.21
C ASP A 28 14.15 -29.83 0.59
N GLY A 29 13.86 -29.67 1.88
CA GLY A 29 14.89 -29.65 2.94
C GLY A 29 15.59 -28.34 3.22
N ILE A 30 15.15 -27.66 4.29
CA ILE A 30 15.85 -26.54 4.95
C ILE A 30 17.34 -26.85 5.25
N ILE A 31 17.70 -28.13 5.35
CA ILE A 31 19.05 -28.59 5.69
C ILE A 31 20.03 -28.35 4.55
N ASP A 32 19.61 -28.56 3.31
CA ASP A 32 20.49 -28.38 2.14
C ASP A 32 20.83 -26.91 1.88
N SER A 33 19.92 -25.98 2.17
CA SER A 33 20.17 -24.56 2.01
C SER A 33 21.18 -24.02 3.01
N ILE A 34 21.15 -24.51 4.25
CA ILE A 34 22.11 -24.15 5.32
C ILE A 34 23.51 -24.66 4.97
N VAL A 35 23.63 -25.89 4.47
CA VAL A 35 24.92 -26.48 4.08
C VAL A 35 25.51 -25.76 2.88
N LYS A 36 24.74 -25.49 1.84
CA LYS A 36 25.19 -24.73 0.66
C LYS A 36 25.60 -23.30 1.01
N GLN A 37 24.81 -22.61 1.83
CA GLN A 37 25.13 -21.26 2.27
C GLN A 37 26.40 -21.20 3.14
N SER A 38 26.63 -22.19 3.98
CA SER A 38 27.86 -22.32 4.77
C SER A 38 29.08 -22.57 3.89
N TRP A 39 28.93 -23.39 2.84
CA TRP A 39 29.98 -23.69 1.89
C TRP A 39 30.36 -22.47 1.03
N GLU A 40 29.39 -21.73 0.55
CA GLU A 40 29.61 -20.48 -0.20
C GLU A 40 30.30 -19.43 0.66
N ARG A 41 29.90 -19.28 1.94
CA ARG A 41 30.59 -18.38 2.90
C ARG A 41 32.05 -18.75 3.09
N PHE A 42 32.35 -20.02 3.14
CA PHE A 42 33.73 -20.51 3.27
C PHE A 42 34.56 -20.19 2.03
N LYS A 43 33.99 -20.37 0.85
CA LYS A 43 34.63 -20.11 -0.46
C LYS A 43 34.99 -18.64 -0.67
N PHE A 44 34.18 -17.70 -0.14
CA PHE A 44 34.39 -16.25 -0.22
C PHE A 44 35.01 -15.63 1.03
N GLY A 45 35.68 -16.42 1.88
CA GLY A 45 36.31 -15.89 3.08
C GLY A 45 35.31 -15.33 4.11
N GLY A 46 34.09 -15.85 4.13
CA GLY A 46 33.03 -15.42 5.05
C GLY A 46 32.24 -14.19 4.63
N ILE A 47 32.56 -13.59 3.48
CA ILE A 47 31.78 -12.48 2.91
C ILE A 47 30.74 -13.07 1.94
N PRO A 48 29.45 -12.80 2.13
CA PRO A 48 28.43 -13.28 1.19
C PRO A 48 28.63 -12.64 -0.18
N ALA A 49 28.65 -13.45 -1.23
CA ALA A 49 28.82 -12.99 -2.62
C ALA A 49 27.66 -12.10 -3.10
N ALA A 50 26.48 -12.29 -2.52
CA ALA A 50 25.31 -11.44 -2.74
C ALA A 50 24.49 -11.36 -1.46
N GLN A 51 23.90 -10.21 -1.21
CA GLN A 51 22.98 -10.01 -0.11
C GLN A 51 21.55 -10.29 -0.59
N GLN A 52 20.85 -11.16 0.12
CA GLN A 52 19.45 -11.47 -0.12
C GLN A 52 18.60 -10.91 1.03
N LEU A 53 17.51 -10.25 0.69
CA LEU A 53 16.55 -9.72 1.63
C LEU A 53 15.19 -10.34 1.36
N VAL A 54 14.47 -10.67 2.41
CA VAL A 54 13.10 -11.16 2.35
C VAL A 54 12.19 -10.13 3.03
N PHE A 55 11.14 -9.73 2.33
CA PHE A 55 10.15 -8.80 2.83
C PHE A 55 8.83 -9.52 3.04
N TYR A 56 8.21 -9.29 4.19
CA TYR A 56 6.87 -9.77 4.48
C TYR A 56 5.88 -8.63 4.26
N VAL A 57 4.93 -8.82 3.35
CA VAL A 57 3.88 -7.84 3.06
C VAL A 57 2.56 -8.36 3.60
N ASN A 58 1.92 -7.59 4.47
CA ASN A 58 0.60 -7.93 4.98
C ASN A 58 -0.47 -7.65 3.91
N LEU A 59 -1.13 -8.70 3.43
CA LEU A 59 -2.18 -8.62 2.41
C LEU A 59 -3.60 -8.54 3.03
N LYS A 60 -3.71 -8.52 4.35
CA LYS A 60 -4.99 -8.30 5.02
C LYS A 60 -5.43 -6.84 4.89
N GLU A 61 -6.71 -6.64 5.07
CA GLU A 61 -7.26 -5.29 5.17
C GLU A 61 -6.73 -4.57 6.41
N ILE A 62 -6.38 -3.30 6.24
CA ILE A 62 -5.95 -2.39 7.29
C ILE A 62 -7.10 -1.40 7.50
N PRO A 63 -8.02 -1.69 8.42
CA PRO A 63 -9.22 -0.89 8.63
C PRO A 63 -8.95 0.33 9.53
N ASN A 64 -9.96 1.21 9.63
CA ASN A 64 -10.00 2.32 10.58
C ASN A 64 -8.91 3.39 10.41
N ASN A 65 -8.36 3.53 9.22
CA ASN A 65 -7.50 4.67 8.91
C ASN A 65 -8.36 5.94 8.91
N ARG A 66 -8.08 6.87 9.82
CA ARG A 66 -8.89 8.07 10.00
C ARG A 66 -8.41 9.17 9.06
N PHE A 67 -9.35 9.93 8.54
CA PHE A 67 -9.05 11.17 7.84
C PHE A 67 -9.97 12.29 8.32
N GLY A 68 -9.51 13.53 8.16
CA GLY A 68 -10.29 14.72 8.44
C GLY A 68 -9.67 15.93 7.80
N THR A 69 -10.52 16.88 7.37
CA THR A 69 -10.06 18.15 6.83
C THR A 69 -9.98 19.19 7.95
N GLN A 70 -8.89 19.95 7.98
CA GLN A 70 -8.69 21.03 8.94
C GLN A 70 -9.40 22.32 8.51
N SER A 71 -9.64 22.47 7.21
CA SER A 71 -10.34 23.59 6.60
C SER A 71 -11.48 23.06 5.73
N GLU A 72 -12.39 23.96 5.35
CA GLU A 72 -13.44 23.63 4.39
C GLU A 72 -12.84 23.27 3.03
N ILE A 73 -13.36 22.21 2.43
CA ILE A 73 -13.19 21.88 1.02
C ILE A 73 -14.35 22.46 0.24
N TYR A 74 -14.04 23.09 -0.90
CA TYR A 74 -15.01 23.79 -1.72
C TYR A 74 -15.21 23.09 -3.04
N TRP A 75 -16.47 23.14 -3.56
CA TRP A 75 -16.83 22.73 -4.91
C TRP A 75 -18.03 23.52 -5.41
N ASP A 76 -18.20 23.58 -6.71
CA ASP A 76 -19.36 24.20 -7.33
C ASP A 76 -20.56 23.24 -7.27
N ASP A 77 -21.66 23.67 -6.67
CA ASP A 77 -22.86 22.86 -6.52
C ASP A 77 -23.93 23.34 -7.50
N ALA A 78 -24.30 22.46 -8.44
CA ALA A 78 -25.24 22.79 -9.52
C ALA A 78 -26.67 23.03 -8.99
N TYR A 79 -27.04 22.45 -7.86
CA TYR A 79 -28.37 22.63 -7.30
C TYR A 79 -28.53 24.01 -6.65
N PHE A 80 -27.52 24.46 -5.91
CA PHE A 80 -27.53 25.80 -5.32
C PHE A 80 -27.06 26.88 -6.28
N GLY A 81 -26.42 26.52 -7.39
CA GLY A 81 -25.87 27.46 -8.35
C GLY A 81 -24.74 28.32 -7.80
N THR A 82 -24.05 27.84 -6.79
CA THR A 82 -22.97 28.55 -6.10
C THR A 82 -21.94 27.56 -5.53
N GLN A 83 -20.80 28.10 -5.15
CA GLN A 83 -19.80 27.34 -4.43
C GLN A 83 -20.27 27.02 -3.00
N VAL A 84 -20.12 25.78 -2.60
CA VAL A 84 -20.40 25.29 -1.26
C VAL A 84 -19.15 24.73 -0.61
N GLY A 85 -19.10 24.76 0.72
CA GLY A 85 -17.97 24.25 1.50
C GLY A 85 -18.41 23.27 2.57
N ALA A 86 -17.54 22.31 2.85
CA ALA A 86 -17.75 21.34 3.91
C ALA A 86 -16.45 20.95 4.63
N ILE A 87 -16.55 20.76 5.94
CA ILE A 87 -15.56 20.04 6.73
C ILE A 87 -16.02 18.59 6.82
N THR A 88 -15.12 17.66 6.51
CA THR A 88 -15.43 16.24 6.54
C THR A 88 -14.45 15.45 7.39
N ARG A 89 -14.91 14.34 7.91
CA ARG A 89 -14.12 13.35 8.63
C ARG A 89 -14.69 11.97 8.42
N GLY A 90 -13.82 10.97 8.38
CA GLY A 90 -14.25 9.60 8.18
C GLY A 90 -13.13 8.61 8.42
N THR A 91 -13.37 7.40 7.97
CA THR A 91 -12.38 6.31 7.97
C THR A 91 -12.36 5.65 6.60
N TYR A 92 -11.22 5.14 6.24
CA TYR A 92 -11.04 4.30 5.06
C TYR A 92 -10.30 3.00 5.41
N THR A 93 -10.43 2.02 4.57
CA THR A 93 -9.74 0.73 4.70
C THR A 93 -8.77 0.59 3.55
N LEU A 94 -7.53 0.22 3.86
CA LEU A 94 -6.49 -0.06 2.88
C LEU A 94 -6.35 -1.57 2.66
N LYS A 95 -5.96 -1.95 1.45
CA LYS A 95 -5.56 -3.30 1.12
C LYS A 95 -4.47 -3.27 0.05
N ILE A 96 -3.36 -3.95 0.31
CA ILE A 96 -2.31 -4.11 -0.68
C ILE A 96 -2.73 -5.24 -1.63
N VAL A 97 -2.96 -4.90 -2.91
CA VAL A 97 -3.39 -5.87 -3.94
C VAL A 97 -2.23 -6.39 -4.77
N ASP A 98 -1.18 -5.59 -4.96
CA ASP A 98 0.05 -5.99 -5.64
C ASP A 98 1.26 -5.70 -4.74
N PRO A 99 1.78 -6.72 -4.03
CA PRO A 99 2.88 -6.53 -3.10
C PRO A 99 4.22 -6.16 -3.79
N ILE A 100 4.42 -6.57 -5.04
CA ILE A 100 5.65 -6.22 -5.78
C ILE A 100 5.63 -4.74 -6.16
N LEU A 101 4.52 -4.29 -6.72
CA LEU A 101 4.33 -2.89 -7.09
C LEU A 101 4.40 -1.98 -5.86
N PHE A 102 3.77 -2.42 -4.77
CA PHE A 102 3.80 -1.74 -3.49
C PHE A 102 5.24 -1.52 -2.99
N VAL A 103 6.04 -2.59 -2.91
CA VAL A 103 7.44 -2.48 -2.44
C VAL A 103 8.30 -1.63 -3.37
N LYS A 104 8.08 -1.71 -4.70
CA LYS A 104 8.87 -0.94 -5.67
C LYS A 104 8.58 0.55 -5.68
N ASN A 105 7.32 0.92 -5.55
CA ASN A 105 6.87 2.29 -5.83
C ASN A 105 6.51 3.07 -4.56
N PHE A 106 6.16 2.37 -3.49
CA PHE A 106 5.56 2.99 -2.32
C PHE A 106 6.45 2.95 -1.07
N VAL A 107 7.24 1.87 -0.91
CA VAL A 107 8.07 1.70 0.29
C VAL A 107 9.37 2.49 0.12
N PRO A 108 9.65 3.49 0.99
CA PRO A 108 10.91 4.23 0.95
C PRO A 108 12.11 3.30 1.13
N VAL A 109 13.23 3.65 0.50
CA VAL A 109 14.43 2.80 0.46
C VAL A 109 15.00 2.49 1.85
N GLU A 110 14.82 3.38 2.81
CA GLU A 110 15.25 3.19 4.21
C GLU A 110 14.60 1.97 4.87
N TYR A 111 13.37 1.62 4.49
CA TYR A 111 12.68 0.42 4.98
C TYR A 111 13.10 -0.86 4.25
N LEU A 112 13.88 -0.74 3.19
CA LEU A 112 14.39 -1.87 2.41
C LEU A 112 15.83 -2.25 2.80
N LEU A 113 16.40 -1.58 3.79
CA LEU A 113 17.75 -1.86 4.28
C LEU A 113 17.75 -3.00 5.32
N PRO A 114 18.89 -3.71 5.48
CA PRO A 114 19.03 -4.66 6.58
C PRO A 114 18.80 -3.99 7.94
N ASN A 115 18.01 -4.64 8.79
CA ASN A 115 17.61 -4.13 10.11
C ASN A 115 16.75 -2.84 10.08
N ALA A 116 16.10 -2.55 8.96
CA ALA A 116 15.14 -1.47 8.87
C ALA A 116 13.95 -1.68 9.83
N PRO A 117 13.33 -0.60 10.33
CA PRO A 117 12.10 -0.69 11.10
C PRO A 117 10.97 -1.27 10.25
N GLN A 118 9.91 -1.71 10.91
CA GLN A 118 8.69 -2.14 10.22
C GLN A 118 8.04 -0.93 9.54
N PHE A 119 7.65 -1.09 8.27
CA PHE A 119 6.84 -0.11 7.57
C PHE A 119 5.39 -0.21 8.04
N ASP A 120 4.85 0.88 8.57
CA ASP A 120 3.48 0.96 9.05
C ASP A 120 2.76 2.17 8.44
N PHE A 121 1.64 1.93 7.77
CA PHE A 121 0.81 3.00 7.23
C PHE A 121 0.06 3.81 8.28
N SER A 122 -0.14 3.26 9.47
CA SER A 122 -0.81 3.96 10.57
C SER A 122 0.11 4.95 11.30
N ASP A 123 1.41 4.87 11.02
CA ASP A 123 2.40 5.80 11.54
C ASP A 123 2.39 7.08 10.72
N MET A 124 1.96 8.18 11.34
CA MET A 124 1.90 9.51 10.72
C MET A 124 3.28 10.11 10.45
N ASP A 125 4.33 9.59 11.11
CA ASP A 125 5.71 9.99 10.86
C ASP A 125 6.28 9.29 9.60
N ASN A 126 5.52 8.37 9.01
CA ASN A 126 5.88 7.70 7.77
C ASN A 126 5.51 8.57 6.56
N PRO A 127 6.47 9.06 5.76
CA PRO A 127 6.19 9.94 4.62
C PRO A 127 5.24 9.35 3.58
N ALA A 128 5.26 8.02 3.38
CA ALA A 128 4.34 7.35 2.46
C ALA A 128 2.91 7.28 3.03
N GLY A 129 2.76 7.13 4.34
CA GLY A 129 1.48 7.22 5.02
C GLY A 129 0.90 8.63 4.93
N GLU A 130 1.72 9.65 5.13
CA GLU A 130 1.33 11.05 4.97
C GLU A 130 0.92 11.38 3.52
N GLN A 131 1.68 10.91 2.54
CA GLN A 131 1.34 11.10 1.12
C GLN A 131 -0.02 10.48 0.80
N LEU A 132 -0.27 9.24 1.21
CA LEU A 132 -1.55 8.56 0.99
C LEU A 132 -2.72 9.32 1.65
N PHE A 133 -2.51 9.80 2.88
CA PHE A 133 -3.50 10.63 3.55
C PHE A 133 -3.83 11.90 2.74
N ASN A 134 -2.81 12.59 2.25
CA ASN A 134 -2.97 13.80 1.45
C ASN A 134 -3.70 13.53 0.12
N GLU A 135 -3.43 12.38 -0.52
CA GLU A 135 -4.13 11.95 -1.73
C GLU A 135 -5.62 11.69 -1.44
N VAL A 136 -5.95 10.98 -0.36
CA VAL A 136 -7.35 10.76 0.05
C VAL A 136 -8.07 12.08 0.30
N VAL A 137 -7.45 13.00 1.04
CA VAL A 137 -8.03 14.32 1.32
C VAL A 137 -8.16 15.14 0.04
N GLY A 138 -7.17 15.06 -0.86
CA GLY A 138 -7.17 15.76 -2.14
C GLY A 138 -8.29 15.34 -3.09
N CYS A 139 -8.72 14.07 -3.03
CA CYS A 139 -9.84 13.56 -3.84
C CYS A 139 -11.22 14.02 -3.35
N LEU A 140 -11.35 14.50 -2.12
CA LEU A 140 -12.65 14.79 -1.53
C LEU A 140 -13.45 15.86 -2.26
N SER A 141 -12.81 16.93 -2.74
CA SER A 141 -13.49 17.99 -3.49
C SER A 141 -14.14 17.45 -4.77
N ALA A 142 -13.40 16.63 -5.53
CA ALA A 142 -13.92 15.97 -6.72
C ALA A 142 -15.06 15.00 -6.38
N ALA A 143 -14.91 14.19 -5.33
CA ALA A 143 -15.93 13.25 -4.89
C ALA A 143 -17.24 13.94 -4.47
N PHE A 144 -17.16 15.07 -3.74
CA PHE A 144 -18.32 15.87 -3.39
C PHE A 144 -18.99 16.42 -4.65
N SER A 145 -18.22 16.99 -5.58
CA SER A 145 -18.74 17.50 -6.84
C SER A 145 -19.42 16.41 -7.68
N MET A 146 -18.79 15.24 -7.82
CA MET A 146 -19.36 14.11 -8.57
C MET A 146 -20.64 13.59 -7.93
N TYR A 147 -20.70 13.51 -6.61
CA TYR A 147 -21.88 13.03 -5.89
C TYR A 147 -23.05 14.01 -6.00
N THR A 148 -22.81 15.30 -5.76
CA THR A 148 -23.89 16.31 -5.66
C THR A 148 -24.37 16.82 -7.01
N ASN A 149 -23.53 16.74 -8.05
CA ASN A 149 -23.82 17.27 -9.38
C ASN A 149 -24.26 16.21 -10.40
N ASP A 150 -24.44 14.95 -9.98
CA ASP A 150 -24.97 13.89 -10.85
C ASP A 150 -26.48 14.09 -11.08
N PRO A 151 -26.91 14.55 -12.29
CA PRO A 151 -28.31 14.83 -12.56
C PRO A 151 -29.18 13.58 -12.59
N SER A 152 -28.58 12.41 -12.83
CA SER A 152 -29.31 11.14 -12.91
C SER A 152 -29.75 10.63 -11.56
N LYS A 153 -28.99 10.96 -10.51
CA LYS A 153 -29.21 10.46 -9.13
C LYS A 153 -30.01 11.44 -8.28
N GLY A 154 -30.08 12.71 -8.66
CA GLY A 154 -30.73 13.75 -7.87
C GLY A 154 -30.14 13.90 -6.46
N ASN A 155 -28.86 13.59 -6.32
CA ASN A 155 -28.14 13.68 -5.06
C ASN A 155 -27.93 15.14 -4.66
N ARG A 156 -27.82 15.38 -3.37
CA ARG A 156 -27.57 16.71 -2.78
C ARG A 156 -26.66 16.55 -1.59
N ILE A 157 -25.96 17.59 -1.22
CA ILE A 157 -25.10 17.61 -0.02
C ILE A 157 -25.83 17.11 1.23
N THR A 158 -27.11 17.43 1.38
CA THR A 158 -27.93 16.99 2.53
C THR A 158 -28.16 15.47 2.59
N LYS A 159 -27.96 14.76 1.48
CA LYS A 159 -28.10 13.30 1.43
C LYS A 159 -26.84 12.55 1.83
N ILE A 160 -25.67 13.17 1.85
CA ILE A 160 -24.39 12.48 2.08
C ILE A 160 -24.38 11.71 3.39
N GLN A 161 -24.94 12.28 4.46
CA GLN A 161 -25.00 11.62 5.78
C GLN A 161 -25.87 10.36 5.79
N SER A 162 -26.91 10.32 4.95
CA SER A 162 -27.83 9.17 4.85
C SER A 162 -27.43 8.19 3.75
N ASP A 163 -26.58 8.60 2.81
CA ASP A 163 -26.11 7.79 1.67
C ASP A 163 -24.59 7.70 1.64
N GLN A 164 -24.01 7.20 2.73
CA GLN A 164 -22.56 7.05 2.85
C GLN A 164 -21.97 6.09 1.81
N ILE A 165 -22.73 5.06 1.41
CA ILE A 165 -22.29 4.09 0.40
C ILE A 165 -22.21 4.75 -0.97
N GLY A 166 -23.22 5.52 -1.37
CA GLY A 166 -23.22 6.24 -2.64
C GLY A 166 -22.09 7.27 -2.71
N PHE A 167 -21.83 7.97 -1.62
CA PHE A 167 -20.69 8.89 -1.54
C PHE A 167 -19.34 8.17 -1.63
N ALA A 168 -19.17 7.05 -0.93
CA ALA A 168 -17.95 6.24 -0.99
C ALA A 168 -17.67 5.73 -2.41
N GLN A 169 -18.68 5.41 -3.20
CA GLN A 169 -18.53 5.05 -4.61
C GLN A 169 -17.98 6.21 -5.45
N SER A 170 -18.31 7.45 -5.11
CA SER A 170 -17.75 8.64 -5.77
C SER A 170 -16.29 8.92 -5.41
N LEU A 171 -15.81 8.35 -4.29
CA LEU A 171 -14.39 8.40 -3.90
C LEU A 171 -13.54 7.35 -4.62
N SER A 172 -14.15 6.23 -5.03
CA SER A 172 -13.44 5.09 -5.63
C SER A 172 -13.37 5.14 -7.16
N SER A 173 -14.02 6.10 -7.78
CA SER A 173 -14.01 6.34 -9.23
C SER A 173 -12.96 7.36 -9.63
#